data_cf69a0973dab49f748f89a59bef78e24
#
_entry.id   cf69a0973dab49f748f89a59bef78e24
#
_cell.length_a   1.000
_cell.length_b   1.000
_cell.length_c   1.000
_cell.angle_alpha   90.00
_cell.angle_beta   90.00
_cell.angle_gamma   90.00
#
_symmetry.space_group_name_H-M   'P 1'
#
loop_
_entity.id
_entity.type
_entity.pdbx_description
1 polymer ?
#
loop_
_entity_poly.entity_id
_entity_poly.type
_entity_poly.pdbx_seq_one_letter_code
_entity_poly.pdbx_strand_id
1 'polypeptide(L)'
;MNVSEGVYIVDTTLRDGEQTAGKVFSLQEKIKIAKYLDMNGIYQIECGIPAMGEIEKECIKKIISQTNSSLISTWNRLNIDDVMHSIDCNPDIIHISIPTSDLQIYSNLHKDKEWIKENVKRCLCLSRDNGYEATIGFEDASRADIKYLIELCNLVEDLGVKRVRYADTVGILSISKTKQVISELRKNSNVDIEIHSHNDFGMALAIAIESVKNGVRYVDCTLDGIGERSGNCNLQEFLRIGFEFPEEVKIDKMNLIKSDLKNII
;
A
#
# COMPACT_ATOMS: atom_id res chain seq x y z
N MET A 1 0.75 -26.56 -0.63
CA MET A 1 0.06 -25.56 0.21
C MET A 1 -1.11 -25.05 -0.61
N ASN A 2 -2.34 -25.34 -0.18
CA ASN A 2 -3.53 -24.80 -0.86
C ASN A 2 -3.59 -23.30 -0.59
N VAL A 3 -3.30 -22.49 -1.59
CA VAL A 3 -3.65 -21.06 -1.61
C VAL A 3 -5.13 -21.02 -2.02
N SER A 4 -6.03 -21.35 -1.07
CA SER A 4 -7.48 -21.40 -1.32
C SER A 4 -8.16 -20.02 -1.21
N GLU A 5 -7.39 -18.97 -1.05
CA GLU A 5 -7.85 -17.57 -1.04
C GLU A 5 -6.97 -16.77 -1.98
N GLY A 6 -7.58 -16.13 -2.98
CA GLY A 6 -6.88 -15.41 -4.05
C GLY A 6 -5.96 -14.28 -3.57
N VAL A 7 -5.11 -13.81 -4.47
CA VAL A 7 -4.22 -12.65 -4.25
C VAL A 7 -4.99 -11.37 -4.55
N TYR A 8 -4.97 -10.43 -3.64
CA TYR A 8 -5.62 -9.12 -3.75
C TYR A 8 -4.62 -8.06 -4.20
N ILE A 9 -4.99 -7.29 -5.21
CA ILE A 9 -4.17 -6.17 -5.69
C ILE A 9 -4.57 -4.89 -4.97
N VAL A 10 -3.58 -4.20 -4.42
CA VAL A 10 -3.68 -2.82 -3.96
C VAL A 10 -2.97 -1.94 -5.00
N ASP A 11 -3.71 -1.13 -5.72
CA ASP A 11 -3.09 -0.22 -6.71
C ASP A 11 -2.72 1.10 -6.05
N THR A 12 -1.46 1.48 -6.19
CA THR A 12 -0.91 2.72 -5.63
C THR A 12 -0.50 3.73 -6.72
N THR A 13 -1.01 3.57 -7.94
CA THR A 13 -0.71 4.46 -9.09
C THR A 13 -1.02 5.92 -8.78
N LEU A 14 -2.15 6.19 -8.12
CA LEU A 14 -2.61 7.55 -7.82
C LEU A 14 -1.92 8.19 -6.61
N ARG A 15 -1.14 7.43 -5.85
CA ARG A 15 -0.36 7.95 -4.73
C ARG A 15 1.14 7.83 -5.01
N ASP A 16 1.71 6.62 -5.00
CA ASP A 16 3.14 6.38 -5.22
C ASP A 16 3.52 6.59 -6.70
N GLY A 17 2.66 6.13 -7.60
CA GLY A 17 2.87 6.32 -9.04
C GLY A 17 2.97 7.79 -9.43
N GLU A 18 2.20 8.67 -8.79
CA GLU A 18 2.26 10.12 -9.02
C GLU A 18 3.56 10.76 -8.50
N GLN A 19 4.31 10.07 -7.63
CA GLN A 19 5.62 10.52 -7.16
C GLN A 19 6.76 10.26 -8.18
N THR A 20 6.43 9.72 -9.35
CA THR A 20 7.37 9.62 -10.48
C THR A 20 7.84 11.03 -10.89
N ALA A 21 9.15 11.21 -11.01
CA ALA A 21 9.72 12.49 -11.42
C ALA A 21 9.12 13.00 -12.76
N GLY A 22 8.58 14.21 -12.73
CA GLY A 22 7.97 14.84 -13.90
C GLY A 22 6.53 14.43 -14.21
N LYS A 23 5.90 13.58 -13.39
CA LYS A 23 4.47 13.22 -13.51
C LYS A 23 3.62 14.05 -12.56
N VAL A 24 2.52 14.56 -13.08
CA VAL A 24 1.44 15.19 -12.32
C VAL A 24 0.13 14.85 -13.02
N PHE A 25 -0.77 14.21 -12.33
CA PHE A 25 -2.08 13.89 -12.88
C PHE A 25 -3.09 15.01 -12.61
N SER A 26 -3.77 15.46 -13.64
CA SER A 26 -4.95 16.30 -13.47
C SER A 26 -6.08 15.52 -12.78
N LEU A 27 -7.03 16.23 -12.17
CA LEU A 27 -8.21 15.62 -11.56
C LEU A 27 -8.93 14.66 -12.53
N GLN A 28 -9.06 15.03 -13.81
CA GLN A 28 -9.75 14.20 -14.80
C GLN A 28 -8.96 12.91 -15.12
N GLU A 29 -7.65 12.98 -15.12
CA GLU A 29 -6.77 11.82 -15.31
C GLU A 29 -6.84 10.89 -14.10
N LYS A 30 -6.78 11.41 -12.86
CA LYS A 30 -6.95 10.60 -11.64
C LYS A 30 -8.29 9.86 -11.65
N ILE A 31 -9.38 10.52 -12.01
CA ILE A 31 -10.71 9.90 -12.13
C ILE A 31 -10.74 8.81 -13.21
N LYS A 32 -10.11 9.05 -14.37
CA LYS A 32 -10.04 8.03 -15.43
C LYS A 32 -9.26 6.80 -14.99
N ILE A 33 -8.13 6.99 -14.33
CA ILE A 33 -7.30 5.91 -13.78
C ILE A 33 -8.10 5.12 -12.75
N ALA A 34 -8.71 5.79 -11.75
CA ALA A 34 -9.50 5.15 -10.71
C ALA A 34 -10.65 4.31 -11.30
N LYS A 35 -11.42 4.87 -12.24
CA LYS A 35 -12.49 4.14 -12.92
C LYS A 35 -12.00 2.94 -13.72
N TYR A 36 -10.85 3.07 -14.36
CA TYR A 36 -10.25 1.96 -15.10
C TYR A 36 -9.89 0.80 -14.15
N LEU A 37 -9.27 1.10 -13.02
CA LEU A 37 -8.92 0.11 -12.00
C LEU A 37 -10.17 -0.54 -11.40
N ASP A 38 -11.14 0.25 -10.99
CA ASP A 38 -12.42 -0.19 -10.42
C ASP A 38 -13.21 -1.11 -11.37
N MET A 39 -13.36 -0.70 -12.64
CA MET A 39 -14.06 -1.51 -13.67
C MET A 39 -13.35 -2.83 -13.99
N ASN A 40 -12.08 -2.95 -13.68
CA ASN A 40 -11.28 -4.16 -13.91
C ASN A 40 -11.10 -5.01 -12.65
N GLY A 41 -11.80 -4.69 -11.56
CA GLY A 41 -11.87 -5.52 -10.36
C GLY A 41 -10.65 -5.42 -9.46
N ILE A 42 -9.92 -4.31 -9.47
CA ILE A 42 -8.85 -4.07 -8.50
C ILE A 42 -9.46 -3.96 -7.10
N TYR A 43 -8.92 -4.71 -6.15
CA TYR A 43 -9.46 -4.81 -4.81
C TYR A 43 -9.44 -3.47 -4.07
N GLN A 44 -8.30 -2.75 -4.12
CA GLN A 44 -8.14 -1.48 -3.41
C GLN A 44 -7.34 -0.49 -4.26
N ILE A 45 -7.72 0.78 -4.20
CA ILE A 45 -7.03 1.90 -4.86
C ILE A 45 -6.58 2.88 -3.78
N GLU A 46 -5.28 3.08 -3.63
CA GLU A 46 -4.72 4.12 -2.77
C GLU A 46 -4.68 5.43 -3.58
N CYS A 47 -5.59 6.33 -3.28
CA CYS A 47 -5.96 7.41 -4.20
C CYS A 47 -5.26 8.74 -3.93
N GLY A 48 -4.46 8.87 -2.85
CA GLY A 48 -3.71 10.10 -2.58
C GLY A 48 -3.44 10.36 -1.10
N ILE A 49 -2.98 11.58 -0.82
CA ILE A 49 -2.53 12.06 0.49
C ILE A 49 -3.37 13.28 0.90
N PRO A 50 -4.45 13.13 1.68
CA PRO A 50 -5.35 14.25 2.02
C PRO A 50 -4.66 15.43 2.70
N ALA A 51 -3.57 15.19 3.43
CA ALA A 51 -2.78 16.23 4.09
C ALA A 51 -2.05 17.18 3.12
N MET A 52 -2.04 16.90 1.81
CA MET A 52 -1.49 17.79 0.80
C MET A 52 -2.37 19.05 0.56
N GLY A 53 -3.62 19.05 1.02
CA GLY A 53 -4.49 20.22 1.01
C GLY A 53 -5.84 19.99 0.33
N GLU A 54 -6.62 21.08 0.22
CA GLU A 54 -8.02 20.98 -0.20
C GLU A 54 -8.21 20.49 -1.64
N ILE A 55 -7.31 20.82 -2.57
CA ILE A 55 -7.39 20.33 -3.95
C ILE A 55 -7.28 18.81 -3.99
N GLU A 56 -6.36 18.23 -3.22
CA GLU A 56 -6.20 16.78 -3.13
C GLU A 56 -7.42 16.13 -2.47
N LYS A 57 -7.93 16.71 -1.38
CA LYS A 57 -9.17 16.22 -0.73
C LYS A 57 -10.36 16.23 -1.68
N GLU A 58 -10.56 17.29 -2.46
CA GLU A 58 -11.61 17.36 -3.46
C GLU A 58 -11.46 16.28 -4.54
N CYS A 59 -10.22 16.02 -4.96
CA CYS A 59 -9.90 14.98 -5.90
C CYS A 59 -10.28 13.59 -5.35
N ILE A 60 -9.86 13.29 -4.13
CA ILE A 60 -10.17 12.05 -3.44
C ILE A 60 -11.68 11.85 -3.29
N LYS A 61 -12.41 12.86 -2.82
CA LYS A 61 -13.88 12.81 -2.69
C LYS A 61 -14.57 12.53 -4.03
N LYS A 62 -14.06 13.11 -5.13
CA LYS A 62 -14.58 12.84 -6.48
C LYS A 62 -14.29 11.42 -6.95
N ILE A 63 -13.10 10.87 -6.65
CA ILE A 63 -12.77 9.48 -6.94
C ILE A 63 -13.74 8.56 -6.20
N ILE A 64 -13.88 8.73 -4.87
CA ILE A 64 -14.82 7.96 -4.05
C ILE A 64 -16.23 7.97 -4.63
N SER A 65 -16.73 9.13 -5.07
CA SER A 65 -18.08 9.26 -5.63
C SER A 65 -18.27 8.59 -7.00
N GLN A 66 -17.20 8.14 -7.65
CA GLN A 66 -17.22 7.62 -9.03
C GLN A 66 -16.66 6.20 -9.17
N THR A 67 -16.25 5.58 -8.08
CA THR A 67 -15.88 4.18 -7.96
C THR A 67 -16.95 3.42 -7.18
N ASN A 68 -17.16 2.13 -7.46
CA ASN A 68 -18.27 1.38 -6.90
C ASN A 68 -17.88 0.03 -6.29
N SER A 69 -16.80 -0.57 -6.74
CA SER A 69 -16.40 -1.94 -6.39
C SER A 69 -15.09 -2.00 -5.62
N SER A 70 -14.11 -1.16 -5.99
CA SER A 70 -12.82 -1.08 -5.31
C SER A 70 -12.94 -0.34 -3.99
N LEU A 71 -12.27 -0.84 -2.95
CA LEU A 71 -12.07 -0.08 -1.71
C LEU A 71 -11.15 1.10 -1.97
N ILE A 72 -11.50 2.28 -1.49
CA ILE A 72 -10.66 3.47 -1.62
C ILE A 72 -9.92 3.73 -0.33
N SER A 73 -8.59 3.82 -0.42
CA SER A 73 -7.74 4.17 0.71
C SER A 73 -7.00 5.49 0.51
N THR A 74 -6.66 6.11 1.63
CA THR A 74 -5.83 7.32 1.70
C THR A 74 -4.55 7.01 2.45
N TRP A 75 -3.44 7.63 2.03
CA TRP A 75 -2.16 7.48 2.70
C TRP A 75 -1.91 8.62 3.71
N ASN A 76 -1.38 8.28 4.89
CA ASN A 76 -1.14 9.21 5.98
C ASN A 76 0.20 8.93 6.65
N ARG A 77 0.89 9.96 7.08
CA ARG A 77 1.98 9.84 8.05
C ARG A 77 1.43 9.49 9.43
N LEU A 78 2.29 9.03 10.32
CA LEU A 78 1.95 8.79 11.73
C LEU A 78 1.68 10.13 12.46
N ASN A 79 0.55 10.76 12.13
CA ASN A 79 0.15 12.05 12.63
C ASN A 79 -1.39 12.13 12.74
N ILE A 80 -1.88 12.62 13.85
CA ILE A 80 -3.31 12.82 14.12
C ILE A 80 -3.95 13.76 13.09
N ASP A 81 -3.27 14.85 12.73
CA ASP A 81 -3.80 15.82 11.77
C ASP A 81 -3.96 15.20 10.37
N ASP A 82 -3.00 14.36 9.93
CA ASP A 82 -3.11 13.65 8.67
C ASP A 82 -4.34 12.70 8.67
N VAL A 83 -4.55 11.97 9.77
CA VAL A 83 -5.71 11.08 9.93
C VAL A 83 -7.03 11.87 9.91
N MET A 84 -7.07 13.04 10.54
CA MET A 84 -8.25 13.92 10.49
C MET A 84 -8.54 14.38 9.05
N HIS A 85 -7.51 14.71 8.27
CA HIS A 85 -7.67 15.05 6.85
C HIS A 85 -8.24 13.90 6.04
N SER A 86 -7.89 12.66 6.37
CA SER A 86 -8.46 11.46 5.75
C SER A 86 -9.92 11.26 6.14
N ILE A 87 -10.27 11.42 7.40
CA ILE A 87 -11.65 11.34 7.89
C ILE A 87 -12.55 12.33 7.15
N ASP A 88 -12.07 13.56 6.87
CA ASP A 88 -12.79 14.55 6.07
C ASP A 88 -13.10 14.09 4.63
N CYS A 89 -12.33 13.16 4.09
CA CYS A 89 -12.55 12.62 2.75
C CYS A 89 -13.52 11.46 2.69
N ASN A 90 -13.77 10.79 3.83
CA ASN A 90 -14.63 9.61 3.97
C ASN A 90 -14.19 8.42 3.08
N PRO A 91 -12.92 7.94 3.18
CA PRO A 91 -12.46 6.75 2.46
C PRO A 91 -13.00 5.47 3.11
N ASP A 92 -12.82 4.32 2.44
CA ASP A 92 -13.10 3.01 3.05
C ASP A 92 -12.00 2.61 4.05
N ILE A 93 -10.75 2.95 3.75
CA ILE A 93 -9.56 2.57 4.54
C ILE A 93 -8.65 3.77 4.76
N ILE A 94 -8.21 3.96 6.01
CA ILE A 94 -7.16 4.92 6.36
C ILE A 94 -5.83 4.15 6.49
N HIS A 95 -4.91 4.32 5.52
CA HIS A 95 -3.57 3.74 5.60
C HIS A 95 -2.62 4.70 6.33
N ILE A 96 -1.96 4.23 7.40
CA ILE A 96 -1.04 5.02 8.21
C ILE A 96 0.37 4.45 8.07
N SER A 97 1.28 5.20 7.46
CA SER A 97 2.69 4.83 7.33
C SER A 97 3.46 5.21 8.58
N ILE A 98 4.23 4.26 9.11
CA ILE A 98 5.03 4.44 10.31
C ILE A 98 6.49 4.09 10.04
N PRO A 99 7.47 4.89 10.50
CA PRO A 99 8.87 4.55 10.37
C PRO A 99 9.21 3.35 11.26
N THR A 100 9.97 2.39 10.72
CA THR A 100 10.31 1.17 11.46
C THR A 100 11.80 0.92 11.60
N SER A 101 12.63 1.49 10.73
CA SER A 101 14.09 1.37 10.89
C SER A 101 14.65 2.32 11.96
N ASP A 102 15.68 1.90 12.64
CA ASP A 102 16.39 2.72 13.62
C ASP A 102 16.90 4.03 12.99
N LEU A 103 17.31 3.98 11.71
CA LEU A 103 17.74 5.16 10.97
C LEU A 103 16.62 6.21 10.86
N GLN A 104 15.40 5.80 10.49
CA GLN A 104 14.28 6.74 10.38
C GLN A 104 13.82 7.23 11.75
N ILE A 105 13.71 6.34 12.73
CA ILE A 105 13.19 6.68 14.07
C ILE A 105 14.15 7.63 14.81
N TYR A 106 15.41 7.24 14.94
CA TYR A 106 16.35 8.00 15.76
C TYR A 106 17.02 9.15 15.00
N SER A 107 17.43 8.93 13.74
CA SER A 107 18.23 9.93 13.02
C SER A 107 17.36 10.95 12.27
N ASN A 108 16.22 10.55 11.71
CA ASN A 108 15.38 11.45 10.94
C ASN A 108 14.30 12.12 11.80
N LEU A 109 13.57 11.33 12.59
CA LEU A 109 12.51 11.87 13.44
C LEU A 109 12.98 12.38 14.79
N HIS A 110 14.18 11.97 15.26
CA HIS A 110 14.68 12.24 16.61
C HIS A 110 13.71 11.78 17.69
N LYS A 111 13.13 10.57 17.51
CA LYS A 111 12.19 9.91 18.41
C LYS A 111 12.72 8.54 18.80
N ASP A 112 11.95 7.81 19.59
CA ASP A 112 12.22 6.43 19.99
C ASP A 112 11.08 5.49 19.61
N LYS A 113 11.27 4.19 19.80
CA LYS A 113 10.30 3.16 19.47
C LYS A 113 9.01 3.26 20.33
N GLU A 114 9.12 3.73 21.56
CA GLU A 114 7.95 3.95 22.42
C GLU A 114 7.08 5.08 21.91
N TRP A 115 7.70 6.18 21.46
CA TRP A 115 6.96 7.26 20.80
C TRP A 115 6.17 6.77 19.56
N ILE A 116 6.78 5.89 18.74
CA ILE A 116 6.09 5.28 17.58
C ILE A 116 4.86 4.51 18.07
N LYS A 117 5.02 3.60 19.04
CA LYS A 117 3.93 2.77 19.56
C LYS A 117 2.79 3.60 20.16
N GLU A 118 3.10 4.64 20.90
CA GLU A 118 2.10 5.54 21.48
C GLU A 118 1.30 6.29 20.41
N ASN A 119 1.99 6.83 19.37
CA ASN A 119 1.29 7.54 18.30
C ASN A 119 0.51 6.59 17.39
N VAL A 120 0.96 5.36 17.16
CA VAL A 120 0.17 4.31 16.50
C VAL A 120 -1.15 4.08 17.24
N LYS A 121 -1.11 3.90 18.57
CA LYS A 121 -2.33 3.74 19.40
C LYS A 121 -3.27 4.93 19.22
N ARG A 122 -2.74 6.15 19.29
CA ARG A 122 -3.54 7.39 19.17
C ARG A 122 -4.22 7.49 17.79
N CYS A 123 -3.49 7.26 16.72
CA CYS A 123 -4.01 7.33 15.36
C CYS A 123 -5.04 6.23 15.09
N LEU A 124 -4.78 4.99 15.55
CA LEU A 124 -5.73 3.88 15.41
C LEU A 124 -7.00 4.08 16.22
N CYS A 125 -6.90 4.60 17.46
CA CYS A 125 -8.07 4.96 18.25
C CYS A 125 -8.91 6.03 17.54
N LEU A 126 -8.28 7.08 17.01
CA LEU A 126 -8.98 8.12 16.26
C LEU A 126 -9.73 7.56 15.04
N SER A 127 -9.08 6.72 14.24
CA SER A 127 -9.69 6.09 13.06
C SER A 127 -10.90 5.24 13.48
N ARG A 128 -10.71 4.34 14.44
CA ARG A 128 -11.76 3.45 14.95
C ARG A 128 -12.94 4.21 15.57
N ASP A 129 -12.68 5.23 16.38
CA ASP A 129 -13.71 6.00 17.07
C ASP A 129 -14.57 6.84 16.09
N ASN A 130 -14.05 7.06 14.88
CA ASN A 130 -14.80 7.64 13.76
C ASN A 130 -15.36 6.59 12.77
N GLY A 131 -15.25 5.29 13.07
CA GLY A 131 -15.85 4.21 12.29
C GLY A 131 -15.05 3.74 11.08
N TYR A 132 -13.76 4.08 10.97
CA TYR A 132 -12.91 3.71 9.85
C TYR A 132 -12.06 2.47 10.12
N GLU A 133 -11.93 1.61 9.11
CA GLU A 133 -10.88 0.60 9.07
C GLU A 133 -9.53 1.28 8.83
N ALA A 134 -8.50 0.83 9.56
CA ALA A 134 -7.15 1.31 9.38
C ALA A 134 -6.18 0.18 9.06
N THR A 135 -5.20 0.46 8.20
CA THR A 135 -4.04 -0.39 7.93
C THR A 135 -2.76 0.34 8.30
N ILE A 136 -1.73 -0.40 8.70
CA ILE A 136 -0.44 0.16 9.08
C ILE A 136 0.62 -0.23 8.07
N GLY A 137 1.36 0.77 7.55
CA GLY A 137 2.52 0.57 6.68
C GLY A 137 3.82 0.67 7.46
N PHE A 138 4.64 -0.37 7.41
CA PHE A 138 5.99 -0.38 7.98
C PHE A 138 6.97 0.22 6.97
N GLU A 139 7.20 1.52 7.07
CA GLU A 139 8.15 2.22 6.21
C GLU A 139 9.58 1.81 6.55
N ASP A 140 10.38 1.59 5.50
CA ASP A 140 11.77 1.14 5.60
C ASP A 140 11.94 -0.20 6.33
N ALA A 141 10.97 -1.09 6.17
CA ALA A 141 10.93 -2.39 6.85
C ALA A 141 12.12 -3.30 6.50
N SER A 142 12.69 -3.15 5.30
CA SER A 142 13.85 -3.93 4.84
C SER A 142 15.13 -3.68 5.67
N ARG A 143 15.23 -2.52 6.36
CA ARG A 143 16.32 -2.16 7.27
C ARG A 143 15.92 -2.23 8.75
N ALA A 144 14.67 -2.55 9.06
CA ALA A 144 14.20 -2.65 10.43
C ALA A 144 14.65 -3.97 11.12
N ASP A 145 14.72 -3.94 12.44
CA ASP A 145 14.90 -5.15 13.25
C ASP A 145 13.63 -6.01 13.16
N ILE A 146 13.77 -7.27 12.75
CA ILE A 146 12.63 -8.20 12.60
C ILE A 146 11.87 -8.41 13.92
N LYS A 147 12.55 -8.37 15.07
CA LYS A 147 11.89 -8.49 16.37
C LYS A 147 10.98 -7.30 16.64
N TYR A 148 11.41 -6.11 16.25
CA TYR A 148 10.60 -4.91 16.37
C TYR A 148 9.40 -4.92 15.43
N LEU A 149 9.57 -5.43 14.20
CA LEU A 149 8.44 -5.62 13.29
C LEU A 149 7.40 -6.60 13.84
N ILE A 150 7.84 -7.71 14.46
CA ILE A 150 6.95 -8.67 15.14
C ILE A 150 6.23 -8.00 16.33
N GLU A 151 6.95 -7.22 17.13
CA GLU A 151 6.34 -6.47 18.24
C GLU A 151 5.27 -5.51 17.74
N LEU A 152 5.52 -4.79 16.64
CA LEU A 152 4.55 -3.91 16.03
C LEU A 152 3.35 -4.67 15.44
N CYS A 153 3.57 -5.80 14.77
CA CYS A 153 2.48 -6.65 14.28
C CYS A 153 1.53 -7.04 15.41
N ASN A 154 2.08 -7.54 16.53
CA ASN A 154 1.26 -7.95 17.68
C ASN A 154 0.54 -6.76 18.31
N LEU A 155 1.22 -5.61 18.45
CA LEU A 155 0.61 -4.39 18.97
C LEU A 155 -0.60 -3.96 18.13
N VAL A 156 -0.46 -3.92 16.81
CA VAL A 156 -1.54 -3.44 15.93
C VAL A 156 -2.66 -4.47 15.80
N GLU A 157 -2.35 -5.76 15.87
CA GLU A 157 -3.32 -6.86 15.95
C GLU A 157 -4.20 -6.71 17.19
N ASP A 158 -3.61 -6.47 18.37
CA ASP A 158 -4.33 -6.23 19.64
C ASP A 158 -5.24 -4.99 19.55
N LEU A 159 -4.90 -4.02 18.70
CA LEU A 159 -5.70 -2.82 18.43
C LEU A 159 -6.75 -3.01 17.33
N GLY A 160 -6.88 -4.22 16.77
CA GLY A 160 -7.89 -4.59 15.79
C GLY A 160 -7.49 -4.36 14.33
N VAL A 161 -6.24 -4.05 14.03
CA VAL A 161 -5.73 -3.96 12.66
C VAL A 161 -5.65 -5.37 12.07
N LYS A 162 -6.19 -5.55 10.87
CA LYS A 162 -6.22 -6.86 10.20
C LYS A 162 -5.06 -7.06 9.24
N ARG A 163 -4.44 -5.99 8.76
CA ARG A 163 -3.42 -6.02 7.72
C ARG A 163 -2.34 -4.99 7.96
N VAL A 164 -1.08 -5.40 7.75
CA VAL A 164 0.09 -4.52 7.75
C VAL A 164 0.78 -4.56 6.39
N ARG A 165 1.26 -3.42 5.92
CA ARG A 165 2.09 -3.30 4.71
C ARG A 165 3.56 -3.38 5.10
N TYR A 166 4.28 -4.36 4.58
CA TYR A 166 5.74 -4.39 4.62
C TYR A 166 6.27 -3.60 3.42
N ALA A 167 6.85 -2.42 3.67
CA ALA A 167 7.36 -1.57 2.60
C ALA A 167 8.88 -1.64 2.49
N ASP A 168 9.36 -2.13 1.36
CA ASP A 168 10.76 -2.04 0.95
C ASP A 168 11.03 -0.65 0.34
N THR A 169 10.92 0.37 1.17
CA THR A 169 10.96 1.79 0.79
C THR A 169 12.20 2.17 0.00
N VAL A 170 13.33 1.54 0.25
CA VAL A 170 14.61 1.83 -0.42
C VAL A 170 15.00 0.77 -1.46
N GLY A 171 14.12 -0.19 -1.73
CA GLY A 171 14.26 -1.17 -2.81
C GLY A 171 15.45 -2.10 -2.66
N ILE A 172 15.82 -2.50 -1.43
CA ILE A 172 17.03 -3.31 -1.15
C ILE A 172 16.75 -4.77 -0.79
N LEU A 173 15.50 -5.19 -0.79
CA LEU A 173 15.18 -6.59 -0.57
C LEU A 173 15.78 -7.48 -1.65
N SER A 174 16.25 -8.64 -1.23
CA SER A 174 16.55 -9.77 -2.11
C SER A 174 15.49 -10.85 -1.97
N ILE A 175 15.35 -11.73 -2.97
CA ILE A 175 14.39 -12.85 -2.95
C ILE A 175 14.57 -13.72 -1.70
N SER A 176 15.82 -14.06 -1.34
CA SER A 176 16.10 -14.87 -0.15
C SER A 176 15.75 -14.16 1.16
N LYS A 177 15.99 -12.85 1.24
CA LYS A 177 15.63 -12.06 2.42
C LYS A 177 14.10 -11.93 2.53
N THR A 178 13.40 -11.74 1.42
CA THR A 178 11.92 -11.71 1.37
C THR A 178 11.32 -12.97 1.98
N LYS A 179 11.77 -14.15 1.50
CA LYS A 179 11.32 -15.44 2.07
C LYS A 179 11.53 -15.49 3.58
N GLN A 180 12.72 -15.12 4.04
CA GLN A 180 13.07 -15.17 5.47
C GLN A 180 12.16 -14.26 6.30
N VAL A 181 12.01 -12.98 5.92
CA VAL A 181 11.25 -12.01 6.73
C VAL A 181 9.75 -12.31 6.72
N ILE A 182 9.18 -12.67 5.56
CA ILE A 182 7.75 -13.00 5.48
C ILE A 182 7.44 -14.26 6.30
N SER A 183 8.27 -15.29 6.18
CA SER A 183 8.10 -16.51 6.99
C SER A 183 8.17 -16.23 8.48
N GLU A 184 9.10 -15.36 8.91
CA GLU A 184 9.26 -15.01 10.34
C GLU A 184 8.10 -14.19 10.87
N LEU A 185 7.61 -13.19 10.11
CA LEU A 185 6.43 -12.41 10.47
C LEU A 185 5.19 -13.30 10.61
N ARG A 186 4.92 -14.14 9.61
CA ARG A 186 3.75 -15.03 9.62
C ARG A 186 3.79 -16.09 10.71
N LYS A 187 4.97 -16.49 11.17
CA LYS A 187 5.13 -17.46 12.27
C LYS A 187 4.77 -16.84 13.62
N ASN A 188 4.93 -15.53 13.76
CA ASN A 188 4.86 -14.82 15.04
C ASN A 188 3.69 -13.81 15.14
N SER A 189 2.84 -13.71 14.12
CA SER A 189 1.68 -12.81 14.09
C SER A 189 0.61 -13.36 13.15
N ASN A 190 -0.67 -13.06 13.40
CA ASN A 190 -1.80 -13.48 12.57
C ASN A 190 -2.31 -12.37 11.64
N VAL A 191 -1.77 -11.15 11.72
CA VAL A 191 -2.16 -10.09 10.78
C VAL A 191 -1.82 -10.49 9.34
N ASP A 192 -2.68 -10.14 8.40
CA ASP A 192 -2.37 -10.28 6.99
C ASP A 192 -1.22 -9.35 6.61
N ILE A 193 -0.36 -9.82 5.71
CA ILE A 193 0.76 -9.04 5.20
C ILE A 193 0.43 -8.56 3.79
N GLU A 194 0.67 -7.28 3.56
CA GLU A 194 0.71 -6.62 2.27
C GLU A 194 2.17 -6.31 1.92
N ILE A 195 2.59 -6.57 0.70
CA ILE A 195 3.94 -6.27 0.22
C ILE A 195 3.95 -5.07 -0.70
N HIS A 196 4.77 -4.08 -0.38
CA HIS A 196 5.08 -2.93 -1.21
C HIS A 196 6.58 -2.91 -1.51
N SER A 197 6.96 -3.01 -2.78
CA SER A 197 8.35 -3.13 -3.18
C SER A 197 8.73 -2.16 -4.29
N HIS A 198 9.78 -1.36 -4.04
CA HIS A 198 10.40 -0.52 -5.06
C HIS A 198 11.36 -1.31 -5.94
N ASN A 199 11.58 -0.81 -7.15
CA ASN A 199 12.27 -1.53 -8.23
C ASN A 199 13.73 -1.09 -8.44
N ASP A 200 14.39 -0.55 -7.40
CA ASP A 200 15.73 0.03 -7.50
C ASP A 200 16.78 -0.96 -8.03
N PHE A 201 16.65 -2.24 -7.71
CA PHE A 201 17.51 -3.31 -8.24
C PHE A 201 16.81 -4.18 -9.29
N GLY A 202 15.68 -3.76 -9.85
CA GLY A 202 14.93 -4.54 -10.83
C GLY A 202 14.26 -5.79 -10.26
N MET A 203 14.02 -5.84 -8.94
CA MET A 203 13.52 -7.04 -8.26
C MET A 203 12.09 -6.89 -7.71
N ALA A 204 11.40 -5.78 -7.89
CA ALA A 204 10.09 -5.56 -7.30
C ALA A 204 9.09 -6.67 -7.65
N LEU A 205 9.00 -7.06 -8.91
CA LEU A 205 8.17 -8.17 -9.37
C LEU A 205 8.56 -9.51 -8.72
N ALA A 206 9.86 -9.80 -8.66
CA ALA A 206 10.37 -11.05 -8.07
C ALA A 206 10.10 -11.10 -6.56
N ILE A 207 10.21 -9.97 -5.85
CA ILE A 207 9.88 -9.83 -4.44
C ILE A 207 8.39 -10.07 -4.21
N ALA A 208 7.52 -9.47 -5.03
CA ALA A 208 6.08 -9.67 -4.96
C ALA A 208 5.71 -11.16 -5.15
N ILE A 209 6.28 -11.82 -6.17
CA ILE A 209 6.10 -13.26 -6.44
C ILE A 209 6.55 -14.11 -5.25
N GLU A 210 7.74 -13.86 -4.72
CA GLU A 210 8.27 -14.63 -3.58
C GLU A 210 7.43 -14.41 -2.33
N SER A 211 6.93 -13.20 -2.10
CA SER A 211 6.04 -12.87 -0.99
C SER A 211 4.75 -13.69 -1.06
N VAL A 212 4.08 -13.73 -2.23
CA VAL A 212 2.86 -14.53 -2.43
C VAL A 212 3.14 -16.03 -2.22
N LYS A 213 4.26 -16.56 -2.73
CA LYS A 213 4.65 -17.96 -2.50
C LYS A 213 4.86 -18.29 -1.01
N ASN A 214 5.16 -17.29 -0.19
CA ASN A 214 5.29 -17.42 1.26
C ASN A 214 4.02 -17.00 2.02
N GLY A 215 2.89 -16.81 1.30
CA GLY A 215 1.55 -16.64 1.85
C GLY A 215 1.14 -15.19 2.10
N VAL A 216 1.79 -14.22 1.50
CA VAL A 216 1.28 -12.84 1.40
C VAL A 216 0.07 -12.85 0.47
N ARG A 217 -0.99 -12.14 0.88
CA ARG A 217 -2.25 -12.09 0.14
C ARG A 217 -2.48 -10.75 -0.56
N TYR A 218 -1.83 -9.70 -0.13
CA TYR A 218 -2.02 -8.34 -0.66
C TYR A 218 -0.72 -7.84 -1.29
N VAL A 219 -0.81 -7.39 -2.54
CA VAL A 219 0.35 -6.95 -3.30
C VAL A 219 0.11 -5.55 -3.85
N ASP A 220 1.00 -4.62 -3.48
CA ASP A 220 1.00 -3.28 -4.05
C ASP A 220 1.61 -3.30 -5.45
N CYS A 221 0.88 -2.73 -6.38
CA CYS A 221 1.31 -2.56 -7.75
C CYS A 221 0.99 -1.15 -8.25
N THR A 222 1.64 -0.75 -9.33
CA THR A 222 1.25 0.44 -10.08
C THR A 222 1.11 0.11 -11.57
N LEU A 223 0.25 0.84 -12.27
CA LEU A 223 0.16 0.75 -13.73
C LEU A 223 1.53 1.07 -14.34
N ASP A 224 1.99 0.23 -15.25
CA ASP A 224 3.32 0.29 -15.89
C ASP A 224 4.53 0.34 -14.92
N GLY A 225 4.31 0.04 -13.63
CA GLY A 225 5.36 0.04 -12.62
C GLY A 225 5.87 1.44 -12.26
N ILE A 226 5.11 2.51 -12.54
CA ILE A 226 5.52 3.89 -12.21
C ILE A 226 5.64 4.10 -10.71
N GLY A 227 6.45 5.08 -10.30
CA GLY A 227 6.66 5.44 -8.88
C GLY A 227 7.99 6.15 -8.66
N GLU A 228 8.31 6.34 -7.40
CA GLU A 228 9.59 6.97 -7.03
C GLU A 228 10.80 6.23 -7.61
N ARG A 229 11.84 6.97 -7.95
CA ARG A 229 13.15 6.47 -8.43
C ARG A 229 13.01 5.51 -9.62
N SER A 230 13.11 4.20 -9.38
CA SER A 230 13.01 3.16 -10.41
C SER A 230 11.62 2.52 -10.53
N GLY A 231 10.64 3.06 -9.80
CA GLY A 231 9.26 2.61 -9.82
C GLY A 231 8.95 1.48 -8.84
N ASN A 232 7.82 0.84 -9.06
CA ASN A 232 7.20 -0.18 -8.22
C ASN A 232 7.04 -1.53 -8.93
N CYS A 233 6.36 -2.48 -8.30
CA CYS A 233 5.91 -3.69 -8.95
C CYS A 233 4.91 -3.35 -10.07
N ASN A 234 5.22 -3.75 -11.31
CA ASN A 234 4.38 -3.50 -12.47
C ASN A 234 3.12 -4.37 -12.41
N LEU A 235 1.96 -3.73 -12.38
CA LEU A 235 0.66 -4.40 -12.27
C LEU A 235 0.42 -5.40 -13.41
N GLN A 236 0.68 -4.98 -14.65
CA GLN A 236 0.42 -5.81 -15.83
C GLN A 236 1.33 -7.04 -15.86
N GLU A 237 2.59 -6.89 -15.46
CA GLU A 237 3.52 -8.01 -15.38
C GLU A 237 3.14 -8.95 -14.25
N PHE A 238 2.74 -8.44 -13.09
CA PHE A 238 2.32 -9.26 -11.96
C PHE A 238 1.08 -10.10 -12.29
N LEU A 239 0.09 -9.52 -12.95
CA LEU A 239 -1.12 -10.24 -13.36
C LEU A 239 -0.84 -11.41 -14.34
N ARG A 240 0.24 -11.34 -15.13
CA ARG A 240 0.63 -12.41 -16.07
C ARG A 240 1.30 -13.61 -15.41
N ILE A 241 1.67 -13.53 -14.13
CA ILE A 241 2.36 -14.62 -13.42
C ILE A 241 1.47 -15.85 -13.24
N GLY A 242 0.14 -15.69 -13.27
CA GLY A 242 -0.81 -16.81 -13.19
C GLY A 242 -1.13 -17.23 -11.75
N PHE A 243 -1.08 -16.33 -10.80
CA PHE A 243 -1.69 -16.54 -9.48
C PHE A 243 -3.22 -16.58 -9.60
N GLU A 244 -3.87 -17.15 -8.60
CA GLU A 244 -5.33 -17.05 -8.47
C GLU A 244 -5.70 -15.67 -7.94
N PHE A 245 -6.50 -14.95 -8.72
CA PHE A 245 -7.08 -13.67 -8.36
C PHE A 245 -8.59 -13.83 -8.15
N PRO A 246 -9.24 -12.93 -7.40
CA PRO A 246 -10.70 -12.85 -7.37
C PRO A 246 -11.30 -12.79 -8.77
N GLU A 247 -12.49 -13.37 -8.96
CA GLU A 247 -13.17 -13.47 -10.28
C GLU A 247 -13.44 -12.09 -10.92
N GLU A 248 -13.51 -11.05 -10.11
CA GLU A 248 -13.72 -9.67 -10.55
C GLU A 248 -12.54 -9.11 -11.35
N VAL A 249 -11.31 -9.65 -11.14
CA VAL A 249 -10.09 -9.17 -11.81
C VAL A 249 -10.07 -9.57 -13.27
N LYS A 250 -10.20 -8.59 -14.16
CA LYS A 250 -10.30 -8.80 -15.62
C LYS A 250 -8.91 -8.72 -16.28
N ILE A 251 -8.08 -9.75 -16.09
CA ILE A 251 -6.68 -9.80 -16.52
C ILE A 251 -6.51 -9.45 -18.01
N ASP A 252 -7.34 -10.04 -18.88
CA ASP A 252 -7.26 -9.81 -20.34
C ASP A 252 -7.49 -8.34 -20.72
N LYS A 253 -8.37 -7.65 -19.99
CA LYS A 253 -8.66 -6.24 -20.23
C LYS A 253 -7.56 -5.33 -19.69
N MET A 254 -6.93 -5.70 -18.59
CA MET A 254 -5.84 -4.91 -17.99
C MET A 254 -4.53 -5.03 -18.78
N ASN A 255 -4.33 -6.13 -19.51
CA ASN A 255 -3.19 -6.29 -20.43
C ASN A 255 -3.27 -5.36 -21.66
N LEU A 256 -4.47 -4.83 -21.95
CA LEU A 256 -4.74 -3.89 -23.03
C LEU A 256 -5.01 -2.50 -22.41
N ILE A 257 -3.98 -1.85 -21.87
CA ILE A 257 -4.11 -0.44 -21.47
C ILE A 257 -4.62 0.33 -22.68
N LYS A 258 -5.82 0.91 -22.57
CA LYS A 258 -6.40 1.71 -23.65
C LYS A 258 -5.42 2.82 -24.00
N SER A 259 -5.33 3.14 -25.31
CA SER A 259 -4.44 4.19 -25.82
C SER A 259 -4.51 5.50 -25.04
N ASP A 260 -5.69 5.82 -24.50
CA ASP A 260 -5.95 7.03 -23.70
C ASP A 260 -5.21 7.04 -22.35
N LEU A 261 -5.00 5.86 -21.70
CA LEU A 261 -4.24 5.76 -20.47
C LEU A 261 -2.73 5.70 -20.72
N LYS A 262 -2.29 5.14 -21.85
CA LYS A 262 -0.86 5.16 -22.24
C LYS A 262 -0.30 6.56 -22.41
N ASN A 263 -1.13 7.52 -22.73
CA ASN A 263 -0.72 8.92 -22.86
C ASN A 263 -0.74 9.65 -21.50
N ILE A 264 -1.38 9.08 -20.48
CA ILE A 264 -1.46 9.61 -19.12
C ILE A 264 -0.33 9.02 -18.27
N ILE A 265 -0.13 7.72 -18.36
CA ILE A 265 0.87 6.95 -17.61
C ILE A 265 2.19 6.88 -18.39
#